data_3c16540298025b8d3d4f65829ff9494d
#
_entry.id   3c16540298025b8d3d4f65829ff9494d
#
_cell.length_a   1.000
_cell.length_b   1.000
_cell.length_c   1.000
_cell.angle_alpha   90.00
_cell.angle_beta   90.00
_cell.angle_gamma   90.00
#
_symmetry.space_group_name_H-M   'P 1'
#
loop_
_entity.id
_entity.type
_entity.pdbx_description
1 polymer ?
#
loop_
_entity_poly.entity_id
_entity_poly.type
_entity_poly.pdbx_seq_one_letter_code
_entity_poly.pdbx_strand_id
1 'polypeptide(L)'
;MIKLLLGRAGTGKTRALLEAMAAGDGRPQILIVPEQHSHSMERQLCAIGGSRVSLFAEVLSFTRLANRVFSVYGGLAAPTLDGGGRLLLLCAALKSVAPELRVYQRPSRKPAFLSGLLATVDELKTCRITPEQLWTAGEESGGGEGDKLRDLSLIYGAYEAMTARQGADPRDRLTRLAEALTREDWAVGKDFYLDAFTDFTPQERAVLSALLGKANSVTVALTCDKLEEDEGGAGIFSPARRTARQLLRLAQERGVPREIEVRSGGAGPKTAALAHLESQIFAPRPAPYEGAAE
;
A
#
# COMPACT_ATOMS: atom_id res chain seq x y z
N MET A 1 -9.93 -13.43 9.21
CA MET A 1 -9.78 -12.56 10.41
C MET A 1 -8.71 -11.50 10.14
N ILE A 2 -8.88 -10.27 10.64
CA ILE A 2 -7.77 -9.28 10.69
C ILE A 2 -7.32 -9.06 12.13
N LYS A 3 -6.00 -8.99 12.33
CA LYS A 3 -5.38 -8.60 13.60
C LYS A 3 -4.49 -7.37 13.39
N LEU A 4 -4.72 -6.29 14.12
CA LEU A 4 -3.85 -5.14 14.18
C LEU A 4 -2.92 -5.24 15.38
N LEU A 5 -1.61 -5.22 15.15
CA LEU A 5 -0.58 -5.19 16.17
C LEU A 5 -0.02 -3.78 16.27
N LEU A 6 -0.49 -3.02 17.25
CA LEU A 6 -0.12 -1.63 17.46
C LEU A 6 0.99 -1.51 18.49
N GLY A 7 1.80 -0.48 18.41
CA GLY A 7 2.82 -0.16 19.41
C GLY A 7 3.80 0.88 18.89
N ARG A 8 4.45 1.60 19.78
CA ARG A 8 5.52 2.54 19.42
C ARG A 8 6.72 1.82 18.80
N ALA A 9 7.67 2.56 18.25
CA ALA A 9 8.94 1.99 17.80
C ALA A 9 9.63 1.24 18.96
N GLY A 10 10.23 0.09 18.67
CA GLY A 10 10.94 -0.70 19.68
C GLY A 10 10.08 -1.55 20.61
N THR A 11 8.74 -1.58 20.48
CA THR A 11 7.86 -2.44 21.32
C THR A 11 7.84 -3.92 20.91
N GLY A 12 8.73 -4.33 20.01
CA GLY A 12 8.87 -5.73 19.61
C GLY A 12 7.79 -6.25 18.65
N LYS A 13 7.07 -5.40 17.95
CA LYS A 13 6.05 -5.81 16.96
C LYS A 13 6.59 -6.77 15.90
N THR A 14 7.64 -6.36 15.20
CA THR A 14 8.32 -7.18 14.18
C THR A 14 8.73 -8.53 14.73
N ARG A 15 9.37 -8.54 15.91
CA ARG A 15 9.79 -9.78 16.55
C ARG A 15 8.61 -10.70 16.87
N ALA A 16 7.50 -10.14 17.37
CA ALA A 16 6.30 -10.92 17.66
C ALA A 16 5.67 -11.52 16.39
N LEU A 17 5.67 -10.78 15.27
CA LEU A 17 5.23 -11.34 13.99
C LEU A 17 6.11 -12.50 13.53
N LEU A 18 7.45 -12.32 13.58
CA LEU A 18 8.39 -13.34 13.16
C LEU A 18 8.35 -14.58 14.08
N GLU A 19 8.20 -14.39 15.40
CA GLU A 19 8.01 -15.49 16.36
C GLU A 19 6.69 -16.24 16.10
N ALA A 20 5.60 -15.51 15.82
CA ALA A 20 4.32 -16.14 15.47
C ALA A 20 4.41 -16.95 14.17
N MET A 21 5.11 -16.43 13.16
CA MET A 21 5.39 -17.17 11.92
C MET A 21 6.26 -18.41 12.18
N ALA A 22 7.32 -18.28 12.98
CA ALA A 22 8.21 -19.39 13.29
C ALA A 22 7.53 -20.51 14.11
N ALA A 23 6.58 -20.15 14.95
CA ALA A 23 5.78 -21.06 15.75
C ALA A 23 4.59 -21.70 14.98
N GLY A 24 4.42 -21.35 13.71
CA GLY A 24 3.30 -21.81 12.88
C GLY A 24 3.21 -23.33 12.76
N ASP A 25 2.01 -23.81 12.50
CA ASP A 25 1.61 -25.24 12.41
C ASP A 25 1.92 -25.88 11.04
N GLY A 26 2.78 -25.26 10.23
CA GLY A 26 3.14 -25.72 8.88
C GLY A 26 2.21 -25.22 7.77
N ARG A 27 1.20 -24.42 8.08
CA ARG A 27 0.41 -23.72 7.07
C ARG A 27 1.29 -22.71 6.33
N PRO A 28 1.03 -22.46 5.02
CA PRO A 28 1.76 -21.44 4.27
C PRO A 28 1.55 -20.05 4.88
N GLN A 29 2.65 -19.36 5.16
CA GLN A 29 2.68 -18.04 5.78
C GLN A 29 3.44 -17.06 4.90
N ILE A 30 2.93 -15.86 4.75
CA ILE A 30 3.51 -14.84 3.89
C ILE A 30 3.64 -13.54 4.66
N LEU A 31 4.89 -13.08 4.81
CA LEU A 31 5.20 -11.75 5.33
C LEU A 31 5.35 -10.77 4.16
N ILE A 32 4.50 -9.77 4.12
CA ILE A 32 4.58 -8.68 3.13
C ILE A 32 5.29 -7.49 3.79
N VAL A 33 6.35 -7.01 3.14
CA VAL A 33 7.14 -5.85 3.58
C VAL A 33 7.51 -4.97 2.38
N PRO A 34 7.86 -3.70 2.58
CA PRO A 34 8.45 -2.87 1.54
C PRO A 34 9.70 -3.55 0.95
N GLU A 35 9.95 -3.37 -0.35
CA GLU A 35 11.02 -4.07 -1.10
C GLU A 35 12.39 -3.98 -0.41
N GLN A 36 12.74 -2.80 0.12
CA GLN A 36 14.01 -2.56 0.79
C GLN A 36 14.19 -3.36 2.09
N HIS A 37 13.11 -3.85 2.70
CA HIS A 37 13.15 -4.62 3.95
C HIS A 37 13.15 -6.14 3.73
N SER A 38 12.86 -6.62 2.53
CA SER A 38 12.67 -8.05 2.24
C SER A 38 13.84 -8.91 2.71
N HIS A 39 15.07 -8.57 2.30
CA HIS A 39 16.25 -9.36 2.66
C HIS A 39 16.55 -9.38 4.16
N SER A 40 16.41 -8.22 4.84
CA SER A 40 16.64 -8.13 6.29
C SER A 40 15.62 -8.96 7.08
N MET A 41 14.36 -8.98 6.63
CA MET A 41 13.29 -9.75 7.27
C MET A 41 13.44 -11.25 7.02
N GLU A 42 13.85 -11.67 5.82
CA GLU A 42 14.19 -13.07 5.54
C GLU A 42 15.27 -13.58 6.51
N ARG A 43 16.35 -12.80 6.67
CA ARG A 43 17.43 -13.16 7.61
C ARG A 43 16.95 -13.27 9.06
N GLN A 44 16.13 -12.30 9.51
CA GLN A 44 15.59 -12.32 10.87
C GLN A 44 14.65 -13.51 11.09
N LEU A 45 13.76 -13.80 10.11
CA LEU A 45 12.87 -14.94 10.17
C LEU A 45 13.65 -16.26 10.26
N CYS A 46 14.68 -16.44 9.44
CA CYS A 46 15.54 -17.61 9.50
C CYS A 46 16.34 -17.70 10.82
N ALA A 47 16.76 -16.56 11.38
CA ALA A 47 17.47 -16.55 12.67
C ALA A 47 16.56 -17.00 13.84
N ILE A 48 15.25 -16.72 13.77
CA ILE A 48 14.28 -17.12 14.80
C ILE A 48 13.77 -18.53 14.58
N GLY A 49 13.36 -18.87 13.35
CA GLY A 49 12.70 -20.15 13.03
C GLY A 49 13.63 -21.25 12.53
N GLY A 50 14.92 -20.95 12.35
CA GLY A 50 15.89 -21.89 11.75
C GLY A 50 15.60 -22.18 10.28
N SER A 51 16.30 -23.17 9.71
CA SER A 51 16.17 -23.54 8.29
C SER A 51 14.78 -24.11 7.93
N ARG A 52 14.06 -24.64 8.89
CA ARG A 52 12.73 -25.24 8.66
C ARG A 52 11.65 -24.20 8.31
N VAL A 53 11.80 -22.95 8.74
CA VAL A 53 10.80 -21.91 8.50
C VAL A 53 10.59 -21.64 7.01
N SER A 54 11.64 -21.79 6.19
CA SER A 54 11.57 -21.60 4.73
C SER A 54 10.71 -22.64 4.00
N LEU A 55 10.31 -23.70 4.65
CA LEU A 55 9.41 -24.70 4.07
C LEU A 55 7.96 -24.24 4.00
N PHE A 56 7.56 -23.31 4.84
CA PHE A 56 6.16 -22.87 4.94
C PHE A 56 5.99 -21.34 5.03
N ALA A 57 7.07 -20.57 5.18
CA ALA A 57 7.04 -19.13 5.28
C ALA A 57 7.86 -18.45 4.19
N GLU A 58 7.28 -17.41 3.56
CA GLU A 58 7.93 -16.58 2.54
C GLU A 58 7.88 -15.10 2.94
N VAL A 59 8.94 -14.33 2.61
CA VAL A 59 8.94 -12.87 2.73
C VAL A 59 8.88 -12.26 1.34
N LEU A 60 7.86 -11.45 1.09
CA LEU A 60 7.57 -10.87 -0.22
C LEU A 60 7.35 -9.36 -0.11
N SER A 61 7.61 -8.63 -1.18
CA SER A 61 6.99 -7.33 -1.40
C SER A 61 5.69 -7.49 -2.18
N PHE A 62 4.88 -6.44 -2.29
CA PHE A 62 3.68 -6.48 -3.14
C PHE A 62 4.01 -6.85 -4.59
N THR A 63 5.15 -6.38 -5.12
CA THR A 63 5.60 -6.74 -6.48
C THR A 63 5.95 -8.23 -6.58
N ARG A 64 6.67 -8.78 -5.60
CA ARG A 64 7.00 -10.22 -5.57
C ARG A 64 5.76 -11.08 -5.35
N LEU A 65 4.82 -10.63 -4.52
CA LEU A 65 3.51 -11.27 -4.34
C LEU A 65 2.75 -11.36 -5.68
N ALA A 66 2.70 -10.25 -6.44
CA ALA A 66 2.08 -10.25 -7.77
C ALA A 66 2.74 -11.28 -8.69
N ASN A 67 4.07 -11.32 -8.75
CA ASN A 67 4.79 -12.30 -9.56
C ASN A 67 4.48 -13.75 -9.11
N ARG A 68 4.38 -13.98 -7.80
CA ARG A 68 4.06 -15.30 -7.24
C ARG A 68 2.66 -15.78 -7.64
N VAL A 69 1.67 -14.90 -7.59
CA VAL A 69 0.30 -15.20 -8.02
C VAL A 69 0.23 -15.41 -9.53
N PHE A 70 0.84 -14.52 -10.30
CA PHE A 70 0.83 -14.61 -11.76
C PHE A 70 1.63 -15.79 -12.32
N SER A 71 2.59 -16.33 -11.57
CA SER A 71 3.31 -17.56 -11.98
C SER A 71 2.41 -18.79 -11.92
N VAL A 72 1.37 -18.76 -11.09
CA VAL A 72 0.42 -19.87 -10.92
C VAL A 72 -0.78 -19.73 -11.88
N TYR A 73 -1.36 -18.53 -11.96
CA TYR A 73 -2.61 -18.32 -12.70
C TYR A 73 -2.44 -17.60 -14.06
N GLY A 74 -1.20 -17.33 -14.42
CA GLY A 74 -0.89 -16.60 -15.65
C GLY A 74 -0.86 -15.09 -15.43
N GLY A 75 -0.29 -14.38 -16.41
CA GLY A 75 -0.16 -12.92 -16.38
C GLY A 75 1.27 -12.41 -16.40
N LEU A 76 2.27 -13.29 -16.34
CA LEU A 76 3.69 -12.94 -16.49
C LEU A 76 4.11 -12.88 -17.97
N ALA A 77 3.46 -13.65 -18.85
CA ALA A 77 3.83 -13.76 -20.26
C ALA A 77 3.43 -12.55 -21.11
N ALA A 78 2.57 -11.68 -20.62
CA ALA A 78 2.19 -10.47 -21.34
C ALA A 78 3.40 -9.52 -21.43
N PRO A 79 3.73 -9.00 -22.63
CA PRO A 79 4.81 -8.02 -22.76
C PRO A 79 4.49 -6.81 -21.88
N THR A 80 5.46 -6.42 -21.05
CA THR A 80 5.32 -5.26 -20.17
C THR A 80 5.87 -4.04 -20.89
N LEU A 81 5.11 -2.98 -20.93
CA LEU A 81 5.51 -1.69 -21.50
C LEU A 81 6.65 -1.08 -20.66
N ASP A 82 7.71 -0.67 -21.31
CA ASP A 82 8.73 0.17 -20.70
C ASP A 82 8.33 1.65 -20.66
N GLY A 83 9.17 2.50 -20.05
CA GLY A 83 8.88 3.93 -19.96
C GLY A 83 8.76 4.62 -21.32
N GLY A 84 9.55 4.21 -22.31
CA GLY A 84 9.51 4.73 -23.68
C GLY A 84 8.23 4.33 -24.40
N GLY A 85 7.86 3.06 -24.34
CA GLY A 85 6.63 2.53 -24.90
C GLY A 85 5.39 3.20 -24.31
N ARG A 86 5.36 3.39 -22.99
CA ARG A 86 4.28 4.10 -22.29
C ARG A 86 4.15 5.56 -22.77
N LEU A 87 5.28 6.25 -22.91
CA LEU A 87 5.29 7.63 -23.39
C LEU A 87 4.82 7.73 -24.86
N LEU A 88 5.22 6.80 -25.71
CA LEU A 88 4.77 6.74 -27.10
C LEU A 88 3.26 6.48 -27.21
N LEU A 89 2.71 5.57 -26.39
CA LEU A 89 1.27 5.33 -26.34
C LEU A 89 0.50 6.54 -25.82
N LEU A 90 1.04 7.24 -24.82
CA LEU A 90 0.44 8.49 -24.34
C LEU A 90 0.44 9.58 -25.43
N CYS A 91 1.52 9.70 -26.20
CA CYS A 91 1.56 10.60 -27.35
C CYS A 91 0.52 10.26 -28.41
N ALA A 92 0.32 8.96 -28.69
CA ALA A 92 -0.69 8.50 -29.62
C ALA A 92 -2.11 8.77 -29.10
N ALA A 93 -2.35 8.51 -27.83
CA ALA A 93 -3.61 8.82 -27.14
C ALA A 93 -3.95 10.31 -27.21
N LEU A 94 -2.98 11.18 -26.88
CA LEU A 94 -3.14 12.62 -27.01
C LEU A 94 -3.49 13.07 -28.44
N LYS A 95 -2.83 12.50 -29.44
CA LYS A 95 -3.13 12.83 -30.84
C LYS A 95 -4.54 12.41 -31.24
N SER A 96 -5.01 11.26 -30.75
CA SER A 96 -6.34 10.75 -31.09
C SER A 96 -7.47 11.63 -30.52
N VAL A 97 -7.29 12.22 -29.34
CA VAL A 97 -8.31 13.06 -28.67
C VAL A 97 -8.05 14.56 -28.82
N ALA A 98 -6.95 14.98 -29.50
CA ALA A 98 -6.57 16.38 -29.63
C ALA A 98 -7.67 17.33 -30.09
N PRO A 99 -8.57 16.98 -31.03
CA PRO A 99 -9.68 17.86 -31.46
C PRO A 99 -10.69 18.15 -30.36
N GLU A 100 -10.83 17.22 -29.39
CA GLU A 100 -11.82 17.30 -28.30
C GLU A 100 -11.29 18.03 -27.07
N LEU A 101 -9.97 18.25 -26.98
CA LEU A 101 -9.33 18.89 -25.83
C LEU A 101 -9.58 20.41 -25.83
N ARG A 102 -9.94 20.94 -24.67
CA ARG A 102 -10.18 22.37 -24.45
C ARG A 102 -8.97 23.09 -23.87
N VAL A 103 -8.35 22.51 -22.84
CA VAL A 103 -7.26 23.14 -22.09
C VAL A 103 -5.90 22.61 -22.56
N TYR A 104 -5.76 21.30 -22.73
CA TYR A 104 -4.47 20.64 -23.01
C TYR A 104 -4.13 20.52 -24.50
N GLN A 105 -4.93 21.04 -25.40
CA GLN A 105 -4.67 21.01 -26.84
C GLN A 105 -3.30 21.62 -27.25
N ARG A 106 -2.95 22.79 -26.68
CA ARG A 106 -1.69 23.48 -27.00
C ARG A 106 -0.50 22.92 -26.21
N PRO A 107 -0.57 22.73 -24.87
CA PRO A 107 0.51 22.17 -24.06
C PRO A 107 0.94 20.77 -24.50
N SER A 108 0.05 19.96 -25.08
CA SER A 108 0.29 18.58 -25.51
C SER A 108 1.48 18.40 -26.46
N ARG A 109 1.97 19.46 -27.08
CA ARG A 109 3.12 19.46 -28.01
C ARG A 109 4.48 19.56 -27.31
N LYS A 110 4.54 19.82 -26.00
CA LYS A 110 5.78 20.01 -25.24
C LYS A 110 6.22 18.70 -24.58
N PRO A 111 7.50 18.24 -24.73
CA PRO A 111 7.96 16.99 -24.10
C PRO A 111 7.83 16.97 -22.57
N ALA A 112 8.13 18.10 -21.89
CA ALA A 112 7.99 18.21 -20.44
C ALA A 112 6.54 18.03 -19.98
N PHE A 113 5.56 18.46 -20.78
CA PHE A 113 4.14 18.22 -20.50
C PHE A 113 3.80 16.73 -20.56
N LEU A 114 4.33 16.02 -21.56
CA LEU A 114 4.09 14.59 -21.71
C LEU A 114 4.59 13.78 -20.53
N SER A 115 5.78 14.08 -20.02
CA SER A 115 6.32 13.42 -18.83
C SER A 115 5.49 13.71 -17.58
N GLY A 116 5.06 14.95 -17.39
CA GLY A 116 4.17 15.33 -16.30
C GLY A 116 2.80 14.63 -16.39
N LEU A 117 2.24 14.56 -17.60
CA LEU A 117 0.97 13.88 -17.83
C LEU A 117 1.06 12.37 -17.57
N LEU A 118 2.18 11.72 -17.97
CA LEU A 118 2.40 10.32 -17.65
C LEU A 118 2.48 10.08 -16.14
N ALA A 119 3.15 10.99 -15.41
CA ALA A 119 3.19 10.94 -13.95
C ALA A 119 1.79 11.11 -13.32
N THR A 120 0.96 12.00 -13.88
CA THR A 120 -0.45 12.15 -13.45
C THR A 120 -1.24 10.86 -13.70
N VAL A 121 -1.09 10.21 -14.87
CA VAL A 121 -1.72 8.91 -15.14
C VAL A 121 -1.25 7.85 -14.14
N ASP A 122 0.05 7.83 -13.78
CA ASP A 122 0.58 6.93 -12.75
C ASP A 122 -0.08 7.14 -11.38
N GLU A 123 -0.29 8.39 -11.00
CA GLU A 123 -1.00 8.75 -9.76
C GLU A 123 -2.47 8.31 -9.80
N LEU A 124 -3.17 8.59 -10.89
CA LEU A 124 -4.56 8.18 -11.07
C LEU A 124 -4.72 6.66 -10.96
N LYS A 125 -3.83 5.89 -11.61
CA LYS A 125 -3.80 4.42 -11.49
C LYS A 125 -3.53 3.97 -10.05
N THR A 126 -2.54 4.55 -9.40
CA THR A 126 -2.20 4.24 -7.99
C THR A 126 -3.37 4.55 -7.06
N CYS A 127 -4.07 5.65 -7.31
CA CYS A 127 -5.28 6.04 -6.58
C CYS A 127 -6.55 5.28 -7.02
N ARG A 128 -6.45 4.45 -8.07
CA ARG A 128 -7.58 3.72 -8.67
C ARG A 128 -8.70 4.63 -9.13
N ILE A 129 -8.34 5.81 -9.62
CA ILE A 129 -9.29 6.74 -10.23
C ILE A 129 -9.44 6.35 -11.70
N THR A 130 -10.69 6.17 -12.14
CA THR A 130 -10.98 5.80 -13.52
C THR A 130 -11.24 7.03 -14.40
N PRO A 131 -11.13 6.91 -15.74
CA PRO A 131 -11.51 7.99 -16.65
C PRO A 131 -12.95 8.49 -16.41
N GLU A 132 -13.90 7.59 -16.16
CA GLU A 132 -15.31 7.92 -15.93
C GLU A 132 -15.48 8.75 -14.65
N GLN A 133 -14.76 8.43 -13.59
CA GLN A 133 -14.78 9.21 -12.34
C GLN A 133 -14.23 10.63 -12.56
N LEU A 134 -13.16 10.78 -13.37
CA LEU A 134 -12.65 12.11 -13.74
C LEU A 134 -13.66 12.91 -14.56
N TRP A 135 -14.35 12.25 -15.48
CA TRP A 135 -15.41 12.88 -16.27
C TRP A 135 -16.52 13.42 -15.38
N THR A 136 -17.07 12.57 -14.50
CA THR A 136 -18.12 12.95 -13.56
C THR A 136 -17.68 14.10 -12.67
N ALA A 137 -16.48 14.04 -12.09
CA ALA A 137 -15.91 15.12 -11.29
C ALA A 137 -15.75 16.42 -12.11
N GLY A 138 -15.41 16.31 -13.39
CA GLY A 138 -15.34 17.44 -14.30
C GLY A 138 -16.70 18.08 -14.61
N GLU A 139 -17.78 17.29 -14.65
CA GLU A 139 -19.15 17.80 -14.79
C GLU A 139 -19.61 18.52 -13.53
N GLU A 140 -19.32 17.96 -12.36
CA GLU A 140 -19.67 18.53 -11.07
C GLU A 140 -18.92 19.83 -10.76
N SER A 141 -17.62 19.92 -11.08
CA SER A 141 -16.80 21.11 -10.80
C SER A 141 -17.14 22.28 -11.74
N GLY A 142 -17.41 22.01 -13.00
CA GLY A 142 -17.68 23.04 -14.03
C GLY A 142 -16.49 23.97 -14.30
N GLY A 143 -16.70 24.93 -15.19
CA GLY A 143 -15.70 25.97 -15.52
C GLY A 143 -14.36 25.43 -15.97
N GLY A 144 -13.27 26.19 -15.79
CA GLY A 144 -11.94 25.83 -16.24
C GLY A 144 -11.32 24.61 -15.50
N GLU A 145 -11.73 24.32 -14.27
CA GLU A 145 -11.33 23.14 -13.53
C GLU A 145 -12.01 21.90 -14.10
N GLY A 146 -13.32 21.99 -14.34
CA GLY A 146 -14.07 20.92 -14.98
C GLY A 146 -13.56 20.59 -16.38
N ASP A 147 -13.17 21.60 -17.17
CA ASP A 147 -12.57 21.39 -18.49
C ASP A 147 -11.23 20.64 -18.42
N LYS A 148 -10.37 20.91 -17.40
CA LYS A 148 -9.13 20.16 -17.16
C LYS A 148 -9.38 18.70 -16.82
N LEU A 149 -10.34 18.43 -15.93
CA LEU A 149 -10.69 17.06 -15.53
C LEU A 149 -11.26 16.26 -16.71
N ARG A 150 -12.11 16.89 -17.56
CA ARG A 150 -12.63 16.27 -18.78
C ARG A 150 -11.51 15.95 -19.79
N ASP A 151 -10.60 16.88 -20.00
CA ASP A 151 -9.44 16.63 -20.88
C ASP A 151 -8.58 15.46 -20.35
N LEU A 152 -8.31 15.42 -19.03
CA LEU A 152 -7.60 14.31 -18.40
C LEU A 152 -8.36 12.99 -18.56
N SER A 153 -9.67 12.99 -18.40
CA SER A 153 -10.51 11.80 -18.62
C SER A 153 -10.36 11.27 -20.04
N LEU A 154 -10.50 12.14 -21.05
CA LEU A 154 -10.35 11.76 -22.46
C LEU A 154 -8.96 11.18 -22.76
N ILE A 155 -7.90 11.86 -22.30
CA ILE A 155 -6.52 11.42 -22.54
C ILE A 155 -6.25 10.08 -21.85
N TYR A 156 -6.66 9.97 -20.58
CA TYR A 156 -6.46 8.75 -19.81
C TYR A 156 -7.25 7.57 -20.38
N GLY A 157 -8.51 7.75 -20.77
CA GLY A 157 -9.33 6.72 -21.41
C GLY A 157 -8.74 6.26 -22.75
N ALA A 158 -8.26 7.18 -23.58
CA ALA A 158 -7.58 6.84 -24.82
C ALA A 158 -6.27 6.06 -24.58
N TYR A 159 -5.49 6.47 -23.56
CA TYR A 159 -4.27 5.77 -23.13
C TYR A 159 -4.57 4.34 -22.68
N GLU A 160 -5.57 4.13 -21.83
CA GLU A 160 -6.01 2.81 -21.39
C GLU A 160 -6.43 1.90 -22.56
N ALA A 161 -7.23 2.45 -23.48
CA ALA A 161 -7.66 1.72 -24.66
C ALA A 161 -6.50 1.28 -25.57
N MET A 162 -5.44 2.10 -25.67
CA MET A 162 -4.24 1.78 -26.44
C MET A 162 -3.34 0.78 -25.72
N THR A 163 -3.12 0.94 -24.41
CA THR A 163 -2.30 0.02 -23.63
C THR A 163 -2.89 -1.39 -23.61
N ALA A 164 -4.21 -1.51 -23.48
CA ALA A 164 -4.90 -2.80 -23.49
C ALA A 164 -4.63 -3.64 -24.76
N ARG A 165 -4.24 -3.01 -25.87
CA ARG A 165 -3.95 -3.69 -27.15
C ARG A 165 -2.46 -4.01 -27.35
N GLN A 166 -1.56 -3.31 -26.68
CA GLN A 166 -0.13 -3.35 -26.95
C GLN A 166 0.68 -4.11 -25.88
N GLY A 167 0.18 -4.18 -24.65
CA GLY A 167 0.87 -4.85 -23.55
C GLY A 167 0.36 -4.43 -22.18
N ALA A 168 0.97 -4.99 -21.16
CA ALA A 168 0.60 -4.67 -19.78
C ALA A 168 1.31 -3.40 -19.30
N ASP A 169 0.55 -2.42 -18.83
CA ASP A 169 1.13 -1.31 -18.10
C ASP A 169 1.64 -1.80 -16.72
N PRO A 170 2.92 -1.57 -16.39
CA PRO A 170 3.48 -1.98 -15.09
C PRO A 170 2.75 -1.33 -13.90
N ARG A 171 2.08 -0.18 -14.09
CA ARG A 171 1.30 0.50 -13.06
C ARG A 171 -0.02 -0.20 -12.72
N ASP A 172 -0.48 -1.11 -13.57
CA ASP A 172 -1.69 -1.91 -13.32
C ASP A 172 -1.39 -3.21 -12.56
N ARG A 173 -0.13 -3.48 -12.24
CA ARG A 173 0.28 -4.74 -11.61
C ARG A 173 -0.51 -5.07 -10.35
N LEU A 174 -0.67 -4.11 -9.43
CA LEU A 174 -1.39 -4.34 -8.18
C LEU A 174 -2.91 -4.37 -8.36
N THR A 175 -3.45 -3.63 -9.31
CA THR A 175 -4.86 -3.73 -9.70
C THR A 175 -5.16 -5.14 -10.21
N ARG A 176 -4.35 -5.65 -11.16
CA ARG A 176 -4.46 -7.02 -11.68
C ARG A 176 -4.24 -8.08 -10.60
N LEU A 177 -3.34 -7.83 -9.64
CA LEU A 177 -3.14 -8.71 -8.49
C LEU A 177 -4.41 -8.80 -7.63
N ALA A 178 -5.02 -7.66 -7.30
CA ALA A 178 -6.25 -7.62 -6.51
C ALA A 178 -7.40 -8.36 -7.20
N GLU A 179 -7.53 -8.21 -8.52
CA GLU A 179 -8.51 -8.93 -9.35
C GLU A 179 -8.24 -10.44 -9.35
N ALA A 180 -6.98 -10.85 -9.56
CA ALA A 180 -6.59 -12.24 -9.53
C ALA A 180 -6.86 -12.87 -8.16
N LEU A 181 -6.49 -12.23 -7.05
CA LEU A 181 -6.75 -12.71 -5.70
C LEU A 181 -8.25 -12.78 -5.37
N THR A 182 -9.06 -11.90 -5.97
CA THR A 182 -10.53 -11.95 -5.81
C THR A 182 -11.12 -13.13 -6.54
N ARG A 183 -10.65 -13.44 -7.75
CA ARG A 183 -11.16 -14.51 -8.60
C ARG A 183 -10.63 -15.87 -8.18
N GLU A 184 -9.33 -15.97 -7.94
CA GLU A 184 -8.62 -17.23 -7.71
C GLU A 184 -8.45 -17.53 -6.21
N ASP A 185 -8.29 -18.80 -5.86
CA ASP A 185 -8.20 -19.27 -4.45
C ASP A 185 -6.76 -19.32 -3.90
N TRP A 186 -5.83 -18.56 -4.50
CA TRP A 186 -4.42 -18.59 -4.08
C TRP A 186 -4.20 -18.23 -2.60
N ALA A 187 -5.00 -17.35 -2.05
CA ALA A 187 -4.88 -16.90 -0.66
C ALA A 187 -5.56 -17.83 0.35
N VAL A 188 -6.40 -18.79 -0.11
CA VAL A 188 -7.13 -19.69 0.77
C VAL A 188 -6.18 -20.55 1.60
N GLY A 189 -6.45 -20.65 2.91
CA GLY A 189 -5.67 -21.45 3.85
C GLY A 189 -4.29 -20.87 4.20
N LYS A 190 -3.97 -19.67 3.77
CA LYS A 190 -2.70 -18.98 4.08
C LYS A 190 -2.89 -17.91 5.13
N ASP A 191 -1.84 -17.69 5.92
CA ASP A 191 -1.75 -16.60 6.89
C ASP A 191 -0.84 -15.51 6.32
N PHE A 192 -1.30 -14.26 6.41
CA PHE A 192 -0.57 -13.09 5.92
C PHE A 192 -0.17 -12.19 7.08
N TYR A 193 1.04 -11.70 7.01
CA TYR A 193 1.62 -10.73 7.94
C TYR A 193 2.11 -9.52 7.15
N LEU A 194 1.90 -8.33 7.69
CA LEU A 194 2.40 -7.08 7.08
C LEU A 194 3.18 -6.29 8.13
N ASP A 195 4.37 -5.83 7.75
CA ASP A 195 5.22 -5.04 8.65
C ASP A 195 5.96 -3.94 7.88
N ALA A 196 6.43 -2.92 8.61
CA ALA A 196 7.21 -1.79 8.10
C ALA A 196 6.45 -0.86 7.13
N PHE A 197 5.12 -0.90 7.14
CA PHE A 197 4.29 0.07 6.44
C PHE A 197 3.79 1.16 7.38
N THR A 198 3.70 2.39 6.88
CA THR A 198 3.04 3.51 7.57
C THR A 198 1.66 3.78 7.00
N ASP A 199 1.49 3.53 5.72
CA ASP A 199 0.25 3.72 4.96
C ASP A 199 0.19 2.72 3.80
N PHE A 200 -0.97 2.60 3.16
CA PHE A 200 -1.19 1.78 1.97
C PHE A 200 -1.85 2.61 0.89
N THR A 201 -1.33 2.51 -0.32
CA THR A 201 -1.97 3.10 -1.50
C THR A 201 -3.34 2.47 -1.76
N PRO A 202 -4.25 3.13 -2.49
CA PRO A 202 -5.53 2.53 -2.87
C PRO A 202 -5.40 1.20 -3.62
N GLN A 203 -4.36 1.01 -4.43
CA GLN A 203 -4.09 -0.29 -5.06
C GLN A 203 -3.70 -1.36 -4.03
N GLU A 204 -2.80 -1.05 -3.09
CA GLU A 204 -2.41 -1.98 -2.02
C GLU A 204 -3.60 -2.31 -1.11
N ARG A 205 -4.44 -1.33 -0.78
CA ARG A 205 -5.69 -1.57 -0.04
C ARG A 205 -6.65 -2.51 -0.77
N ALA A 206 -6.72 -2.43 -2.11
CA ALA A 206 -7.51 -3.37 -2.89
C ALA A 206 -6.96 -4.80 -2.80
N VAL A 207 -5.63 -4.96 -2.82
CA VAL A 207 -4.99 -6.26 -2.57
C VAL A 207 -5.32 -6.77 -1.17
N LEU A 208 -5.20 -5.92 -0.14
CA LEU A 208 -5.54 -6.30 1.24
C LEU A 208 -7.02 -6.68 1.39
N SER A 209 -7.92 -5.96 0.72
CA SER A 209 -9.35 -6.28 0.69
C SER A 209 -9.61 -7.65 0.07
N ALA A 210 -8.90 -8.01 -0.99
CA ALA A 210 -9.00 -9.35 -1.61
C ALA A 210 -8.43 -10.44 -0.68
N LEU A 211 -7.29 -10.19 -0.03
CA LEU A 211 -6.72 -11.10 0.96
C LEU A 211 -7.67 -11.33 2.14
N LEU A 212 -8.27 -10.27 2.70
CA LEU A 212 -9.23 -10.38 3.79
C LEU A 212 -10.44 -11.25 3.45
N GLY A 213 -10.85 -11.26 2.19
CA GLY A 213 -11.97 -12.08 1.71
C GLY A 213 -11.66 -13.57 1.59
N LYS A 214 -10.38 -13.98 1.52
CA LYS A 214 -10.00 -15.38 1.21
C LYS A 214 -8.96 -15.98 2.15
N ALA A 215 -8.08 -15.17 2.74
CA ALA A 215 -7.03 -15.66 3.63
C ALA A 215 -7.60 -16.20 4.94
N ASN A 216 -6.86 -17.11 5.57
CA ASN A 216 -7.18 -17.58 6.91
C ASN A 216 -7.06 -16.43 7.93
N SER A 217 -5.94 -15.72 7.91
CA SER A 217 -5.73 -14.53 8.73
C SER A 217 -4.87 -13.48 8.03
N VAL A 218 -5.04 -12.22 8.44
CA VAL A 218 -4.19 -11.10 8.03
C VAL A 218 -3.79 -10.33 9.28
N THR A 219 -2.51 -10.31 9.62
CA THR A 219 -1.97 -9.57 10.76
C THR A 219 -1.15 -8.38 10.28
N VAL A 220 -1.45 -7.16 10.74
CA VAL A 220 -0.77 -5.94 10.31
C VAL A 220 -0.14 -5.24 11.50
N ALA A 221 1.19 -5.07 11.48
CA ALA A 221 1.90 -4.29 12.47
C ALA A 221 1.95 -2.81 12.05
N LEU A 222 1.53 -1.92 12.95
CA LEU A 222 1.57 -0.47 12.71
C LEU A 222 2.26 0.24 13.88
N THR A 223 3.07 1.25 13.54
CA THR A 223 3.68 2.11 14.55
C THR A 223 2.68 3.15 15.02
N CYS A 224 1.93 2.78 16.07
CA CYS A 224 0.86 3.57 16.64
C CYS A 224 0.68 3.17 18.10
N ASP A 225 0.51 4.14 18.99
CA ASP A 225 0.39 3.88 20.44
C ASP A 225 -1.03 3.46 20.86
N LYS A 226 -2.06 4.00 20.20
CA LYS A 226 -3.49 3.75 20.43
C LYS A 226 -4.31 4.15 19.20
N LEU A 227 -5.57 3.77 19.14
CA LEU A 227 -6.47 4.13 18.03
C LEU A 227 -7.23 5.44 18.26
N GLU A 228 -7.43 5.82 19.51
CA GLU A 228 -8.11 7.05 19.90
C GLU A 228 -7.27 8.26 19.49
N GLU A 229 -7.93 9.34 19.11
CA GLU A 229 -7.24 10.61 18.85
C GLU A 229 -6.93 11.32 20.15
N ASP A 230 -5.75 11.95 20.21
CA ASP A 230 -5.45 12.91 21.27
C ASP A 230 -6.30 14.16 21.07
N GLU A 231 -6.69 14.82 22.17
CA GLU A 231 -7.38 16.11 22.13
C GLU A 231 -6.54 17.11 21.31
N GLY A 232 -7.07 17.52 20.14
CA GLY A 232 -6.37 18.40 19.21
C GLY A 232 -5.97 17.78 17.86
N GLY A 233 -6.14 16.47 17.64
CA GLY A 233 -6.13 15.82 16.30
C GLY A 233 -4.80 15.72 15.56
N ALA A 234 -3.70 16.31 16.03
CA ALA A 234 -2.43 16.45 15.32
C ALA A 234 -1.27 15.63 15.92
N GLY A 235 -1.53 14.42 16.40
CA GLY A 235 -0.47 13.55 16.94
C GLY A 235 0.41 12.94 15.84
N ILE A 236 1.68 12.67 16.14
CA ILE A 236 2.65 12.03 15.24
C ILE A 236 2.17 10.69 14.67
N PHE A 237 1.26 10.01 15.38
CA PHE A 237 0.67 8.74 14.95
C PHE A 237 -0.63 8.90 14.15
N SER A 238 -1.09 10.12 13.84
CA SER A 238 -2.33 10.35 13.09
C SER A 238 -2.36 9.63 11.73
N PRO A 239 -1.28 9.57 10.94
CA PRO A 239 -1.26 8.78 9.71
C PRO A 239 -1.47 7.28 9.97
N ALA A 240 -0.75 6.70 10.93
CA ALA A 240 -0.87 5.28 11.27
C ALA A 240 -2.25 4.94 11.86
N ARG A 241 -2.83 5.84 12.67
CA ARG A 241 -4.21 5.70 13.19
C ARG A 241 -5.23 5.71 12.05
N ARG A 242 -5.04 6.60 11.06
CA ARG A 242 -5.89 6.65 9.86
C ARG A 242 -5.80 5.33 9.09
N THR A 243 -4.60 4.82 8.86
CA THR A 243 -4.34 3.53 8.22
C THR A 243 -5.02 2.39 8.99
N ALA A 244 -4.87 2.33 10.30
CA ALA A 244 -5.52 1.32 11.15
C ALA A 244 -7.05 1.38 11.02
N ARG A 245 -7.65 2.56 11.07
CA ARG A 245 -9.12 2.73 10.88
C ARG A 245 -9.59 2.30 9.49
N GLN A 246 -8.80 2.61 8.45
CA GLN A 246 -9.10 2.18 7.08
C GLN A 246 -9.10 0.64 6.97
N LEU A 247 -8.11 -0.03 7.56
CA LEU A 247 -8.05 -1.50 7.58
C LEU A 247 -9.22 -2.12 8.35
N LEU A 248 -9.59 -1.55 9.49
CA LEU A 248 -10.75 -2.01 10.26
C LEU A 248 -12.07 -1.81 9.49
N ARG A 249 -12.18 -0.73 8.72
CA ARG A 249 -13.33 -0.49 7.82
C ARG A 249 -13.37 -1.52 6.71
N LEU A 250 -12.25 -1.81 6.03
CA LEU A 250 -12.18 -2.88 5.03
C LEU A 250 -12.59 -4.23 5.60
N ALA A 251 -12.18 -4.55 6.83
CA ALA A 251 -12.57 -5.78 7.50
C ALA A 251 -14.08 -5.82 7.78
N GLN A 252 -14.66 -4.69 8.17
CA GLN A 252 -16.11 -4.57 8.37
C GLN A 252 -16.89 -4.76 7.08
N GLU A 253 -16.45 -4.14 5.98
CA GLU A 253 -17.04 -4.27 4.65
C GLU A 253 -16.99 -5.72 4.14
N ARG A 254 -15.95 -6.46 4.52
CA ARG A 254 -15.78 -7.89 4.19
C ARG A 254 -16.45 -8.83 5.19
N GLY A 255 -17.03 -8.33 6.27
CA GLY A 255 -17.66 -9.15 7.30
C GLY A 255 -16.69 -10.05 8.07
N VAL A 256 -15.39 -9.70 8.14
CA VAL A 256 -14.38 -10.52 8.82
C VAL A 256 -14.14 -10.05 10.25
N PRO A 257 -13.90 -10.99 11.21
CA PRO A 257 -13.60 -10.67 12.60
C PRO A 257 -12.35 -9.79 12.72
N ARG A 258 -12.33 -8.91 13.74
CA ARG A 258 -11.28 -7.93 14.01
C ARG A 258 -10.70 -8.14 15.39
N GLU A 259 -9.40 -8.13 15.49
CA GLU A 259 -8.64 -8.14 16.75
C GLU A 259 -7.65 -6.99 16.78
N ILE A 260 -7.48 -6.35 17.93
CA ILE A 260 -6.51 -5.28 18.13
C ILE A 260 -5.68 -5.61 19.35
N GLU A 261 -4.38 -5.73 19.17
CA GLU A 261 -3.41 -5.90 20.23
C GLU A 261 -2.53 -4.65 20.29
N VAL A 262 -2.51 -4.00 21.46
CA VAL A 262 -1.62 -2.85 21.72
C VAL A 262 -0.44 -3.30 22.57
N ARG A 263 0.76 -3.21 22.00
CA ARG A 263 1.99 -3.55 22.72
C ARG A 263 2.56 -2.32 23.40
N SER A 264 2.68 -2.41 24.71
CA SER A 264 3.38 -1.45 25.57
C SER A 264 4.73 -2.03 26.00
N GLY A 265 5.68 -1.16 26.33
CA GLY A 265 7.03 -1.54 26.71
C GLY A 265 8.03 -1.27 25.60
N GLY A 266 9.29 -1.04 25.95
CA GLY A 266 10.36 -0.72 25.00
C GLY A 266 11.31 -1.90 24.80
N ALA A 267 11.99 -1.94 23.67
CA ALA A 267 13.09 -2.86 23.41
C ALA A 267 14.36 -2.40 24.14
N GLY A 268 14.47 -2.78 25.40
CA GLY A 268 15.66 -2.54 26.21
C GLY A 268 15.54 -1.39 27.23
N PRO A 269 16.48 -1.30 28.15
CA PRO A 269 16.51 -0.26 29.16
C PRO A 269 16.79 1.09 28.49
N LYS A 270 15.82 1.99 28.54
CA LYS A 270 16.03 3.40 28.22
C LYS A 270 16.43 4.12 29.52
N THR A 271 17.37 5.05 29.44
CA THR A 271 17.59 5.96 30.57
C THR A 271 16.31 6.75 30.82
N ALA A 272 16.10 7.18 32.07
CA ALA A 272 14.92 7.96 32.47
C ALA A 272 14.78 9.24 31.61
N ALA A 273 15.91 9.88 31.27
CA ALA A 273 15.97 11.06 30.41
C ALA A 273 15.47 10.76 28.99
N LEU A 274 15.90 9.64 28.36
CA LEU A 274 15.45 9.24 27.04
C LEU A 274 13.97 8.85 27.02
N ALA A 275 13.49 8.18 28.05
CA ALA A 275 12.08 7.84 28.18
C ALA A 275 11.21 9.11 28.32
N HIS A 276 11.68 10.08 29.10
CA HIS A 276 11.02 11.38 29.25
C HIS A 276 11.02 12.13 27.90
N LEU A 277 12.18 12.25 27.23
CA LEU A 277 12.27 12.88 25.91
C LEU A 277 11.31 12.26 24.91
N GLU A 278 11.27 10.93 24.82
CA GLU A 278 10.34 10.22 23.90
C GLU A 278 8.87 10.54 24.21
N SER A 279 8.52 10.71 25.49
CA SER A 279 7.15 11.03 25.89
C SER A 279 6.77 12.48 25.62
N GLN A 280 7.75 13.40 25.65
CA GLN A 280 7.51 14.84 25.66
C GLN A 280 7.83 15.55 24.33
N ILE A 281 8.70 14.98 23.48
CA ILE A 281 9.20 15.66 22.26
C ILE A 281 8.11 16.14 21.30
N PHE A 282 6.95 15.48 21.32
CA PHE A 282 5.79 15.84 20.49
C PHE A 282 4.54 16.18 21.32
N ALA A 283 4.72 16.38 22.62
CA ALA A 283 3.61 16.81 23.48
C ALA A 283 3.24 18.27 23.15
N PRO A 284 1.95 18.63 23.11
CA PRO A 284 1.53 20.02 22.89
C PRO A 284 2.07 21.00 23.94
N ARG A 285 2.31 20.49 25.14
CA ARG A 285 2.92 21.21 26.28
C ARG A 285 3.95 20.30 26.92
N PRO A 286 5.20 20.28 26.40
CA PRO A 286 6.24 19.41 26.95
C PRO A 286 6.61 19.84 28.36
N ALA A 287 6.67 18.86 29.25
CA ALA A 287 7.19 19.07 30.62
C ALA A 287 8.73 18.98 30.60
N PRO A 288 9.44 19.83 31.35
CA PRO A 288 10.89 19.72 31.50
C PRO A 288 11.28 18.42 32.21
N TYR A 289 12.47 17.91 31.91
CA TYR A 289 13.04 16.78 32.63
C TYR A 289 13.67 17.27 33.95
N GLU A 290 13.21 16.76 35.07
CA GLU A 290 13.67 17.16 36.41
C GLU A 290 14.72 16.20 37.01
N GLY A 291 15.10 15.13 36.26
CA GLY A 291 16.10 14.17 36.74
C GLY A 291 17.54 14.58 36.43
N ALA A 292 18.51 13.86 37.04
CA ALA A 292 19.91 14.02 36.67
C ALA A 292 20.14 13.59 35.22
N ALA A 293 20.95 14.35 34.45
CA ALA A 293 21.42 13.93 33.14
C ALA A 293 22.47 12.83 33.33
N GLU A 294 22.11 11.58 33.00
CA GLU A 294 23.05 10.47 32.90
C GLU A 294 23.63 10.36 31.49
#